data_935a1ba21ef9a09b3fe20ed5660f4e77
#
_entry.id   935a1ba21ef9a09b3fe20ed5660f4e77
#
_cell.length_a   1.000
_cell.length_b   1.000
_cell.length_c   1.000
_cell.angle_alpha   90.00
_cell.angle_beta   90.00
_cell.angle_gamma   90.00
#
_symmetry.space_group_name_H-M   'P 1'
#
loop_
_entity.id
_entity.type
_entity.pdbx_description
1 polymer ?
#
loop_
_entity_poly.entity_id
_entity_poly.type
_entity_poly.pdbx_seq_one_letter_code
_entity_poly.pdbx_strand_id
1 'polypeptide(L)'
;MFATISRLIFVGLLLGCLPAALHAQQASIEGRSVVRDRNFTFQKPVESWKERKTRHVVMQQRDYSCGAAALATLIRFYWGHRVNESMVLTVIEGMLTNEQLQERAKEGLTIADVKDAAVKMGYQATVGQVSFAKLAESKVPVIMVVNLGGTNHFVVCRGVFGDCVFLADPIRGNIRISSSYLQKIWIKNAILVVAPEGETTSTRDQMGVEYREFIEGYLNRQVIRRQLTGVSNF
;
A
#
# COMPACT_ATOMS: atom_id res chain seq x y z
N MET A 1 37.05 70.90 -41.58
CA MET A 1 38.23 70.94 -40.71
C MET A 1 38.20 69.73 -39.84
N PHE A 2 39.24 68.85 -39.92
CA PHE A 2 39.47 67.58 -39.16
C PHE A 2 38.55 66.40 -39.44
N ALA A 3 38.88 65.50 -40.27
CA ALA A 3 39.69 64.28 -40.29
C ALA A 3 39.28 63.28 -39.17
N THR A 4 38.52 62.25 -39.57
CA THR A 4 38.24 61.09 -38.80
C THR A 4 38.84 59.82 -39.41
N ILE A 5 39.75 59.23 -38.68
CA ILE A 5 40.46 57.99 -39.02
C ILE A 5 39.58 56.78 -38.72
N SER A 6 39.28 56.04 -39.77
CA SER A 6 38.65 54.75 -39.74
C SER A 6 39.62 53.71 -39.18
N ARG A 7 39.23 52.98 -38.08
CA ARG A 7 39.90 51.75 -37.69
C ARG A 7 38.93 50.57 -37.91
N LEU A 8 39.25 49.84 -38.95
CA LEU A 8 38.75 48.54 -39.22
C LEU A 8 39.23 47.58 -38.09
N ILE A 9 38.32 47.04 -37.29
CA ILE A 9 38.62 45.93 -36.42
C ILE A 9 38.09 44.68 -37.10
N PHE A 10 39.01 43.82 -37.50
CA PHE A 10 38.78 42.48 -37.97
C PHE A 10 38.34 41.62 -36.75
N VAL A 11 37.11 41.33 -36.69
CA VAL A 11 36.61 40.30 -35.70
C VAL A 11 36.68 38.96 -36.39
N GLY A 12 37.69 38.21 -36.04
CA GLY A 12 37.85 36.83 -36.47
C GLY A 12 36.72 35.94 -35.91
N LEU A 13 35.97 35.35 -36.78
CA LEU A 13 34.93 34.37 -36.49
C LEU A 13 35.62 33.06 -36.09
N LEU A 14 35.86 32.88 -34.80
CA LEU A 14 36.20 31.57 -34.24
C LEU A 14 34.95 30.72 -34.22
N LEU A 15 34.76 29.89 -35.24
CA LEU A 15 33.85 28.75 -35.17
C LEU A 15 34.36 27.78 -34.10
N GLY A 16 33.94 28.00 -32.88
CA GLY A 16 34.05 27.01 -31.81
C GLY A 16 33.16 25.82 -32.12
N CYS A 17 33.79 24.76 -32.58
CA CYS A 17 33.16 23.44 -32.64
C CYS A 17 32.82 23.03 -31.20
N LEU A 18 31.62 23.32 -30.76
CA LEU A 18 31.08 22.74 -29.53
C LEU A 18 30.92 21.22 -29.77
N PRO A 19 31.60 20.37 -29.00
CA PRO A 19 31.27 18.98 -29.01
C PRO A 19 29.81 18.89 -28.57
N ALA A 20 28.93 18.40 -29.44
CA ALA A 20 27.62 17.95 -29.07
C ALA A 20 27.84 16.87 -27.99
N ALA A 21 27.78 17.31 -26.73
CA ALA A 21 27.65 16.38 -25.63
C ALA A 21 26.35 15.59 -25.91
N LEU A 22 26.53 14.37 -26.42
CA LEU A 22 25.51 13.35 -26.36
C LEU A 22 25.18 13.23 -24.86
N HIS A 23 24.21 13.98 -24.39
CA HIS A 23 23.45 13.62 -23.24
C HIS A 23 22.67 12.38 -23.69
N ALA A 24 23.30 11.21 -23.56
CA ALA A 24 22.60 9.99 -23.41
C ALA A 24 21.67 10.22 -22.22
N GLN A 25 20.43 10.63 -22.52
CA GLN A 25 19.35 10.52 -21.56
C GLN A 25 19.34 9.06 -21.11
N GLN A 26 20.03 8.79 -20.00
CA GLN A 26 19.71 7.66 -19.18
C GLN A 26 18.25 7.87 -18.77
N ALA A 27 17.34 7.52 -19.67
CA ALA A 27 15.98 7.21 -19.27
C ALA A 27 16.15 6.20 -18.16
N SER A 28 15.91 6.62 -16.93
CA SER A 28 15.83 5.76 -15.77
C SER A 28 14.86 4.65 -16.14
N ILE A 29 15.40 3.44 -16.34
CA ILE A 29 14.64 2.24 -16.62
C ILE A 29 14.08 1.79 -15.27
N GLU A 30 13.35 2.66 -14.61
CA GLU A 30 12.62 2.33 -13.40
C GLU A 30 11.55 1.31 -13.79
N GLY A 31 11.69 0.12 -13.26
CA GLY A 31 10.73 -0.95 -13.39
C GLY A 31 10.86 -1.84 -14.64
N ARG A 32 11.97 -1.82 -15.38
CA ARG A 32 12.17 -2.75 -16.50
C ARG A 32 13.46 -3.54 -16.36
N SER A 33 13.36 -4.86 -16.39
CA SER A 33 14.51 -5.76 -16.46
C SER A 33 14.73 -6.21 -17.90
N VAL A 34 15.99 -6.19 -18.33
CA VAL A 34 16.40 -6.75 -19.63
C VAL A 34 16.58 -8.25 -19.46
N VAL A 35 15.76 -9.01 -20.15
CA VAL A 35 15.94 -10.48 -20.26
C VAL A 35 16.66 -10.76 -21.57
N ARG A 36 17.81 -11.39 -21.49
CA ARG A 36 18.61 -11.83 -22.64
C ARG A 36 18.69 -13.33 -22.70
N ASP A 37 18.33 -13.85 -23.84
CA ASP A 37 18.57 -15.23 -24.22
C ASP A 37 19.44 -15.25 -25.48
N ARG A 38 19.86 -16.40 -25.97
CA ARG A 38 20.75 -16.51 -27.15
C ARG A 38 20.17 -15.89 -28.41
N ASN A 39 18.84 -15.86 -28.55
CA ASN A 39 18.12 -15.44 -29.75
C ASN A 39 17.29 -14.16 -29.55
N PHE A 40 16.97 -13.81 -28.31
CA PHE A 40 16.05 -12.70 -28.02
C PHE A 40 16.54 -11.82 -26.88
N THR A 41 16.30 -10.53 -27.04
CA THR A 41 16.45 -9.54 -25.97
C THR A 41 15.13 -8.78 -25.87
N PHE A 42 14.50 -8.83 -24.71
CA PHE A 42 13.28 -8.08 -24.44
C PHE A 42 13.31 -7.45 -23.06
N GLN A 43 12.56 -6.35 -22.91
CA GLN A 43 12.42 -5.68 -21.63
C GLN A 43 11.09 -6.09 -21.01
N LYS A 44 11.15 -6.64 -19.80
CA LYS A 44 9.97 -6.97 -19.01
C LYS A 44 9.80 -5.92 -17.90
N PRO A 45 8.61 -5.34 -17.72
CA PRO A 45 8.34 -4.55 -16.54
C PRO A 45 8.51 -5.43 -15.29
N VAL A 46 9.35 -4.98 -14.37
CA VAL A 46 9.62 -5.68 -13.11
C VAL A 46 9.15 -4.78 -11.99
N GLU A 47 8.27 -5.28 -11.18
CA GLU A 47 7.86 -4.64 -9.94
C GLU A 47 8.75 -5.15 -8.81
N SER A 48 9.30 -4.25 -8.01
CA SER A 48 10.10 -4.64 -6.85
C SER A 48 9.21 -5.31 -5.80
N TRP A 49 9.81 -6.16 -4.97
CA TRP A 49 9.09 -6.78 -3.85
C TRP A 49 8.49 -5.73 -2.90
N LYS A 50 9.18 -4.61 -2.69
CA LYS A 50 8.70 -3.50 -1.85
C LYS A 50 7.46 -2.85 -2.45
N GLU A 51 7.47 -2.53 -3.74
CA GLU A 51 6.32 -1.95 -4.45
C GLU A 51 5.11 -2.85 -4.36
N ARG A 52 5.28 -4.16 -4.64
CA ARG A 52 4.22 -5.14 -4.53
C ARG A 52 3.66 -5.24 -3.12
N LYS A 53 4.55 -5.23 -2.12
CA LYS A 53 4.17 -5.32 -0.73
C LYS A 53 3.38 -4.11 -0.24
N THR A 54 3.65 -2.92 -0.75
CA THR A 54 2.96 -1.69 -0.36
C THR A 54 1.87 -1.25 -1.34
N ARG A 55 1.64 -2.02 -2.41
CA ARG A 55 0.64 -1.70 -3.41
C ARG A 55 -0.75 -1.65 -2.78
N HIS A 56 -1.49 -0.58 -3.05
CA HIS A 56 -2.85 -0.36 -2.56
C HIS A 56 -2.98 -0.43 -1.02
N VAL A 57 -1.93 -0.01 -0.32
CA VAL A 57 -1.93 0.13 1.14
C VAL A 57 -1.41 1.52 1.50
N VAL A 58 -2.15 2.25 2.32
CA VAL A 58 -1.65 3.46 2.97
C VAL A 58 -0.79 3.02 4.15
N MET A 59 0.51 3.22 4.02
CA MET A 59 1.46 2.91 5.10
C MET A 59 1.37 3.97 6.17
N GLN A 60 1.27 3.55 7.44
CA GLN A 60 1.23 4.49 8.56
C GLN A 60 2.54 5.26 8.71
N GLN A 61 2.43 6.50 9.16
CA GLN A 61 3.57 7.39 9.39
C GLN A 61 3.83 7.67 10.87
N ARG A 62 2.86 7.38 11.74
CA ARG A 62 2.94 7.57 13.19
C ARG A 62 2.63 6.25 13.90
N ASP A 63 3.22 6.01 15.06
CA ASP A 63 3.12 4.74 15.78
C ASP A 63 1.70 4.38 16.21
N TYR A 64 0.84 5.38 16.45
CA TYR A 64 -0.55 5.19 16.88
C TYR A 64 -1.59 5.24 15.75
N SER A 65 -1.18 5.47 14.50
CA SER A 65 -2.09 5.83 13.40
C SER A 65 -2.57 4.67 12.54
N CYS A 66 -2.31 3.41 12.93
CA CYS A 66 -2.71 2.24 12.14
C CYS A 66 -4.21 2.23 11.78
N GLY A 67 -5.10 2.67 12.69
CA GLY A 67 -6.53 2.79 12.42
C GLY A 67 -6.87 3.81 11.34
N ALA A 68 -6.21 4.97 11.38
CA ALA A 68 -6.38 6.02 10.37
C ALA A 68 -5.86 5.56 9.00
N ALA A 69 -4.71 4.91 8.95
CA ALA A 69 -4.12 4.37 7.73
C ALA A 69 -4.95 3.21 7.14
N ALA A 70 -5.51 2.34 8.00
CA ALA A 70 -6.43 1.28 7.57
C ALA A 70 -7.72 1.85 6.96
N LEU A 71 -8.32 2.88 7.59
CA LEU A 71 -9.48 3.56 7.04
C LEU A 71 -9.16 4.27 5.72
N ALA A 72 -8.05 4.98 5.66
CA ALA A 72 -7.59 5.62 4.42
C ALA A 72 -7.32 4.60 3.31
N THR A 73 -6.77 3.43 3.64
CA THR A 73 -6.55 2.32 2.70
C THR A 73 -7.87 1.87 2.09
N LEU A 74 -8.88 1.59 2.93
CA LEU A 74 -10.20 1.14 2.48
C LEU A 74 -10.88 2.18 1.61
N ILE A 75 -10.93 3.43 2.06
CA ILE A 75 -11.58 4.52 1.32
C ILE A 75 -10.88 4.79 -0.02
N ARG A 76 -9.56 4.79 -0.03
CA ARG A 76 -8.79 5.11 -1.23
C ARG A 76 -8.81 4.01 -2.25
N PHE A 77 -8.56 2.77 -1.85
CA PHE A 77 -8.29 1.70 -2.80
C PHE A 77 -9.48 0.76 -3.03
N TYR A 78 -10.45 0.74 -2.14
CA TYR A 78 -11.69 0.03 -2.38
C TYR A 78 -12.77 0.96 -2.94
N TRP A 79 -13.02 2.11 -2.31
CA TRP A 79 -14.05 3.05 -2.75
C TRP A 79 -13.55 4.03 -3.84
N GLY A 80 -12.24 4.15 -4.06
CA GLY A 80 -11.65 5.00 -5.10
C GLY A 80 -11.67 6.50 -4.78
N HIS A 81 -11.87 6.89 -3.52
CA HIS A 81 -11.88 8.27 -3.09
C HIS A 81 -10.49 8.72 -2.64
N ARG A 82 -10.10 9.97 -2.94
CA ARG A 82 -8.77 10.49 -2.62
C ARG A 82 -8.64 10.83 -1.14
N VAL A 83 -8.28 9.85 -0.33
CA VAL A 83 -8.05 9.99 1.10
C VAL A 83 -6.66 9.46 1.46
N ASN A 84 -6.00 10.12 2.41
CA ASN A 84 -4.73 9.68 2.99
C ASN A 84 -4.82 9.63 4.53
N GLU A 85 -3.80 9.09 5.17
CA GLU A 85 -3.72 8.96 6.62
C GLU A 85 -3.88 10.32 7.34
N SER A 86 -3.17 11.36 6.87
CA SER A 86 -3.20 12.68 7.50
C SER A 86 -4.59 13.30 7.49
N MET A 87 -5.37 13.11 6.42
CA MET A 87 -6.75 13.59 6.34
C MET A 87 -7.64 12.92 7.40
N VAL A 88 -7.50 11.61 7.57
CA VAL A 88 -8.25 10.86 8.60
C VAL A 88 -7.82 11.30 10.00
N LEU A 89 -6.51 11.45 10.25
CA LEU A 89 -6.00 11.92 11.53
C LEU A 89 -6.50 13.32 11.87
N THR A 90 -6.52 14.25 10.93
CA THR A 90 -7.07 15.60 11.14
C THR A 90 -8.54 15.55 11.59
N VAL A 91 -9.32 14.63 11.01
CA VAL A 91 -10.72 14.45 11.43
C VAL A 91 -10.80 13.90 12.86
N ILE A 92 -9.98 12.87 13.18
CA ILE A 92 -9.93 12.27 14.52
C ILE A 92 -9.48 13.30 15.54
N GLU A 93 -8.40 14.03 15.27
CA GLU A 93 -7.86 15.06 16.15
C GLU A 93 -8.85 16.17 16.42
N GLY A 94 -9.68 16.53 15.43
CA GLY A 94 -10.75 17.51 15.58
C GLY A 94 -11.98 17.04 16.37
N MET A 95 -12.10 15.72 16.64
CA MET A 95 -13.22 15.16 17.41
C MET A 95 -12.84 14.84 18.87
N LEU A 96 -11.57 14.67 19.17
CA LEU A 96 -11.07 14.28 20.48
C LEU A 96 -10.65 15.48 21.33
N THR A 97 -10.77 15.35 22.65
CA THR A 97 -10.18 16.34 23.58
C THR A 97 -8.67 16.15 23.68
N ASN A 98 -7.97 17.13 24.25
CA ASN A 98 -6.52 17.06 24.44
C ASN A 98 -6.10 15.85 25.29
N GLU A 99 -6.90 15.52 26.32
CA GLU A 99 -6.65 14.36 27.19
C GLU A 99 -6.79 13.05 26.41
N GLN A 100 -7.85 12.95 25.60
CA GLN A 100 -8.06 11.79 24.72
C GLN A 100 -6.97 11.65 23.68
N LEU A 101 -6.49 12.76 23.09
CA LEU A 101 -5.38 12.73 22.14
C LEU A 101 -4.10 12.19 22.77
N GLN A 102 -3.79 12.61 24.03
CA GLN A 102 -2.63 12.08 24.75
C GLN A 102 -2.77 10.59 25.06
N GLU A 103 -3.96 10.12 25.39
CA GLU A 103 -4.24 8.69 25.60
C GLU A 103 -4.06 7.92 24.28
N ARG A 104 -4.64 8.41 23.18
CA ARG A 104 -4.50 7.75 21.86
C ARG A 104 -3.06 7.73 21.35
N ALA A 105 -2.27 8.74 21.66
CA ALA A 105 -0.85 8.75 21.30
C ALA A 105 -0.05 7.65 22.03
N LYS A 106 -0.51 7.18 23.19
CA LYS A 106 0.13 6.11 23.97
C LYS A 106 -0.44 4.74 23.67
N GLU A 107 -1.75 4.63 23.58
CA GLU A 107 -2.47 3.35 23.51
C GLU A 107 -2.94 2.98 22.08
N GLY A 108 -2.86 3.93 21.15
CA GLY A 108 -3.40 3.79 19.81
C GLY A 108 -4.88 4.21 19.72
N LEU A 109 -5.37 4.30 18.49
CA LEU A 109 -6.77 4.62 18.20
C LEU A 109 -7.69 3.47 18.61
N THR A 110 -8.93 3.80 18.99
CA THR A 110 -9.98 2.79 19.21
C THR A 110 -10.79 2.56 17.93
N ILE A 111 -11.51 1.44 17.87
CA ILE A 111 -12.42 1.17 16.74
C ILE A 111 -13.56 2.19 16.68
N ALA A 112 -13.95 2.79 17.82
CA ALA A 112 -14.92 3.86 17.88
C ALA A 112 -14.39 5.14 17.22
N ASP A 113 -13.15 5.52 17.52
CA ASP A 113 -12.53 6.71 16.90
C ASP A 113 -12.49 6.57 15.37
N VAL A 114 -12.12 5.39 14.87
CA VAL A 114 -12.06 5.11 13.43
C VAL A 114 -13.46 5.11 12.79
N LYS A 115 -14.45 4.53 13.47
CA LYS A 115 -15.85 4.55 13.04
C LYS A 115 -16.38 5.98 12.96
N ASP A 116 -16.19 6.75 14.04
CA ASP A 116 -16.72 8.11 14.13
C ASP A 116 -16.04 9.05 13.11
N ALA A 117 -14.74 8.84 12.85
CA ALA A 117 -14.05 9.53 11.76
C ALA A 117 -14.67 9.21 10.39
N ALA A 118 -14.95 7.93 10.11
CA ALA A 118 -15.59 7.53 8.87
C ALA A 118 -16.96 8.21 8.70
N VAL A 119 -17.78 8.23 9.76
CA VAL A 119 -19.08 8.93 9.78
C VAL A 119 -18.91 10.42 9.54
N LYS A 120 -17.95 11.05 10.21
CA LYS A 120 -17.67 12.48 10.05
C LYS A 120 -17.20 12.84 8.63
N MET A 121 -16.56 11.88 7.95
CA MET A 121 -16.14 12.00 6.54
C MET A 121 -17.27 11.70 5.55
N GLY A 122 -18.50 11.42 6.00
CA GLY A 122 -19.67 11.18 5.15
C GLY A 122 -19.86 9.72 4.73
N TYR A 123 -19.25 8.76 5.43
CA TYR A 123 -19.47 7.34 5.18
C TYR A 123 -20.43 6.74 6.22
N GLN A 124 -21.17 5.74 5.81
CA GLN A 124 -21.84 4.84 6.76
C GLN A 124 -20.79 3.90 7.35
N ALA A 125 -20.75 3.77 8.66
CA ALA A 125 -19.77 2.95 9.35
C ALA A 125 -20.44 2.16 10.49
N THR A 126 -20.27 0.83 10.45
CA THR A 126 -20.90 -0.08 11.43
C THR A 126 -19.86 -1.02 12.01
N VAL A 127 -19.76 -1.04 13.33
CA VAL A 127 -18.98 -2.02 14.07
C VAL A 127 -19.86 -3.23 14.36
N GLY A 128 -19.35 -4.42 14.08
CA GLY A 128 -20.02 -5.67 14.33
C GLY A 128 -19.06 -6.75 14.79
N GLN A 129 -19.62 -7.89 15.18
CA GLN A 129 -18.88 -9.12 15.46
C GLN A 129 -19.37 -10.22 14.53
N VAL A 130 -18.45 -10.92 13.89
CA VAL A 130 -18.80 -12.00 12.95
C VAL A 130 -17.96 -13.24 13.21
N SER A 131 -18.51 -14.40 12.88
CA SER A 131 -17.73 -15.64 12.89
C SER A 131 -16.68 -15.64 11.76
N PHE A 132 -15.65 -16.46 11.91
CA PHE A 132 -14.66 -16.63 10.83
C PHE A 132 -15.31 -17.13 9.53
N ALA A 133 -16.29 -18.04 9.63
CA ALA A 133 -17.04 -18.51 8.46
C ALA A 133 -17.74 -17.35 7.72
N LYS A 134 -18.38 -16.45 8.48
CA LYS A 134 -19.03 -15.27 7.89
C LYS A 134 -18.04 -14.27 7.29
N LEU A 135 -16.87 -14.11 7.91
CA LEU A 135 -15.78 -13.33 7.33
C LEU A 135 -15.29 -13.94 6.00
N ALA A 136 -15.18 -15.27 5.93
CA ALA A 136 -14.74 -15.96 4.72
C ALA A 136 -15.72 -15.84 3.55
N GLU A 137 -17.01 -15.62 3.82
CA GLU A 137 -18.05 -15.35 2.81
C GLU A 137 -18.06 -13.87 2.35
N SER A 138 -17.36 -12.98 3.04
CA SER A 138 -17.37 -11.56 2.73
C SER A 138 -16.76 -11.29 1.35
N LYS A 139 -17.52 -10.56 0.54
CA LYS A 139 -17.07 -10.08 -0.80
C LYS A 139 -16.51 -8.66 -0.76
N VAL A 140 -16.54 -8.03 0.41
CA VAL A 140 -16.06 -6.66 0.60
C VAL A 140 -14.95 -6.66 1.66
N PRO A 141 -13.92 -5.83 1.50
CA PRO A 141 -12.88 -5.70 2.51
C PRO A 141 -13.45 -5.05 3.77
N VAL A 142 -12.96 -5.49 4.93
CA VAL A 142 -13.38 -4.98 6.23
C VAL A 142 -12.17 -4.61 7.08
N ILE A 143 -12.30 -3.57 7.90
CA ILE A 143 -11.29 -3.24 8.89
C ILE A 143 -11.50 -4.13 10.11
N MET A 144 -10.40 -4.65 10.66
CA MET A 144 -10.42 -5.50 11.85
C MET A 144 -9.29 -5.12 12.81
N VAL A 145 -9.46 -5.50 14.06
CA VAL A 145 -8.46 -5.29 15.11
C VAL A 145 -7.83 -6.64 15.48
N VAL A 146 -6.53 -6.71 15.43
CA VAL A 146 -5.75 -7.90 15.80
C VAL A 146 -4.79 -7.56 16.93
N ASN A 147 -4.47 -8.55 17.76
CA ASN A 147 -3.44 -8.41 18.80
C ASN A 147 -2.10 -8.95 18.26
N LEU A 148 -1.11 -8.10 18.19
CA LEU A 148 0.24 -8.45 17.75
C LEU A 148 1.22 -8.20 18.91
N GLY A 149 1.55 -9.30 19.62
CA GLY A 149 2.54 -9.21 20.71
C GLY A 149 2.10 -8.33 21.88
N GLY A 150 0.79 -8.28 22.19
CA GLY A 150 0.23 -7.48 23.27
C GLY A 150 -0.30 -6.10 22.85
N THR A 151 -0.05 -5.69 21.60
CA THR A 151 -0.50 -4.40 21.08
C THR A 151 -1.67 -4.59 20.10
N ASN A 152 -2.71 -3.78 20.24
CA ASN A 152 -3.84 -3.74 19.32
C ASN A 152 -3.42 -3.06 18.03
N HIS A 153 -3.71 -3.69 16.90
CA HIS A 153 -3.32 -3.21 15.59
C HIS A 153 -4.48 -3.31 14.59
N PHE A 154 -4.69 -2.25 13.81
CA PHE A 154 -5.71 -2.23 12.77
C PHE A 154 -5.14 -2.73 11.44
N VAL A 155 -5.89 -3.61 10.79
CA VAL A 155 -5.60 -4.12 9.45
C VAL A 155 -6.87 -4.16 8.61
N VAL A 156 -6.73 -4.16 7.29
CA VAL A 156 -7.85 -4.39 6.38
C VAL A 156 -7.80 -5.84 5.90
N CYS A 157 -8.84 -6.62 6.18
CA CYS A 157 -9.03 -7.93 5.58
C CYS A 157 -9.50 -7.75 4.14
N ARG A 158 -8.69 -8.17 3.18
CA ARG A 158 -8.97 -8.09 1.75
C ARG A 158 -9.76 -9.29 1.24
N GLY A 159 -9.63 -10.43 1.91
CA GLY A 159 -10.34 -11.65 1.59
C GLY A 159 -9.76 -12.88 2.26
N VAL A 160 -10.54 -13.96 2.21
CA VAL A 160 -10.18 -15.29 2.73
C VAL A 160 -10.28 -16.29 1.59
N PHE A 161 -9.23 -17.07 1.36
CA PHE A 161 -9.19 -18.10 0.32
C PHE A 161 -8.58 -19.38 0.89
N GLY A 162 -9.40 -20.41 1.06
CA GLY A 162 -9.00 -21.65 1.72
C GLY A 162 -8.50 -21.38 3.14
N ASP A 163 -7.28 -21.81 3.46
CA ASP A 163 -6.65 -21.57 4.76
C ASP A 163 -5.82 -20.27 4.83
N CYS A 164 -5.96 -19.38 3.87
CA CYS A 164 -5.19 -18.15 3.79
C CYS A 164 -6.08 -16.92 3.94
N VAL A 165 -5.65 -15.99 4.78
CA VAL A 165 -6.26 -14.67 4.95
C VAL A 165 -5.30 -13.61 4.42
N PHE A 166 -5.79 -12.74 3.55
CA PHE A 166 -5.03 -11.66 2.92
C PHE A 166 -5.36 -10.34 3.59
N LEU A 167 -4.34 -9.71 4.13
CA LEU A 167 -4.47 -8.48 4.89
C LEU A 167 -3.67 -7.36 4.23
N ALA A 168 -4.22 -6.15 4.21
CA ALA A 168 -3.48 -4.93 4.00
C ALA A 168 -3.17 -4.33 5.38
N ASP A 169 -1.90 -4.38 5.74
CA ASP A 169 -1.38 -3.99 7.05
C ASP A 169 -0.64 -2.65 6.93
N PRO A 170 -1.04 -1.61 7.65
CA PRO A 170 -0.42 -0.29 7.58
C PRO A 170 1.07 -0.23 7.94
N ILE A 171 1.59 -1.23 8.66
CA ILE A 171 3.03 -1.33 8.99
C ILE A 171 3.75 -2.24 8.01
N ARG A 172 3.16 -3.41 7.71
CA ARG A 172 3.83 -4.48 6.98
C ARG A 172 3.46 -4.55 5.50
N GLY A 173 2.47 -3.75 5.06
CA GLY A 173 1.93 -3.82 3.71
C GLY A 173 1.06 -5.07 3.49
N ASN A 174 0.97 -5.54 2.25
CA ASN A 174 0.22 -6.76 1.93
C ASN A 174 0.88 -7.99 2.56
N ILE A 175 0.12 -8.68 3.40
CA ILE A 175 0.55 -9.91 4.07
C ILE A 175 -0.48 -11.01 3.90
N ARG A 176 0.00 -12.25 4.03
CA ARG A 176 -0.83 -13.43 4.05
C ARG A 176 -0.53 -14.22 5.32
N ILE A 177 -1.58 -14.56 6.06
CA ILE A 177 -1.50 -15.37 7.27
C ILE A 177 -2.43 -16.59 7.17
N SER A 178 -2.22 -17.60 8.01
CA SER A 178 -3.18 -18.71 8.08
C SER A 178 -4.46 -18.30 8.80
N SER A 179 -5.57 -18.93 8.44
CA SER A 179 -6.86 -18.74 9.10
C SER A 179 -6.78 -19.08 10.59
N SER A 180 -6.06 -20.14 10.93
CA SER A 180 -5.85 -20.57 12.31
C SER A 180 -5.04 -19.55 13.13
N TYR A 181 -4.08 -18.86 12.50
CA TYR A 181 -3.34 -17.79 13.16
C TYR A 181 -4.21 -16.54 13.34
N LEU A 182 -4.97 -16.13 12.31
CA LEU A 182 -5.89 -15.01 12.43
C LEU A 182 -6.84 -15.21 13.61
N GLN A 183 -7.49 -16.38 13.73
CA GLN A 183 -8.46 -16.65 14.78
C GLN A 183 -7.86 -16.52 16.19
N LYS A 184 -6.55 -16.74 16.36
CA LYS A 184 -5.86 -16.57 17.64
C LYS A 184 -5.61 -15.10 17.99
N ILE A 185 -5.38 -14.24 16.98
CA ILE A 185 -5.02 -12.85 17.20
C ILE A 185 -6.15 -11.86 16.98
N TRP A 186 -7.28 -12.30 16.40
CA TRP A 186 -8.43 -11.45 16.09
C TRP A 186 -9.22 -11.10 17.36
N ILE A 187 -9.24 -9.82 17.69
CA ILE A 187 -9.83 -9.34 18.92
C ILE A 187 -11.36 -9.37 18.82
N LYS A 188 -11.99 -10.14 19.72
CA LYS A 188 -13.46 -10.22 19.85
C LYS A 188 -14.21 -10.48 18.54
N ASN A 189 -13.54 -10.98 17.53
CA ASN A 189 -14.10 -11.13 16.17
C ASN A 189 -14.72 -9.83 15.63
N ALA A 190 -14.19 -8.69 16.07
CA ALA A 190 -14.70 -7.38 15.72
C ALA A 190 -14.29 -6.98 14.31
N ILE A 191 -15.24 -6.42 13.57
CA ILE A 191 -15.03 -5.80 12.26
C ILE A 191 -15.66 -4.40 12.26
N LEU A 192 -15.10 -3.55 11.41
CA LEU A 192 -15.69 -2.28 11.03
C LEU A 192 -15.92 -2.30 9.50
N VAL A 193 -17.18 -2.20 9.13
CA VAL A 193 -17.64 -2.05 7.74
C VAL A 193 -17.83 -0.56 7.47
N VAL A 194 -17.29 -0.08 6.36
CA VAL A 194 -17.40 1.32 5.95
C VAL A 194 -17.82 1.37 4.49
N ALA A 195 -18.86 2.12 4.18
CA ALA A 195 -19.39 2.29 2.82
C ALA A 195 -19.88 3.72 2.59
N PRO A 196 -19.83 4.26 1.36
CA PRO A 196 -20.58 5.45 1.01
C PRO A 196 -22.09 5.21 1.15
N GLU A 197 -22.85 6.26 1.30
CA GLU A 197 -24.31 6.17 1.39
C GLU A 197 -24.89 5.54 0.11
N GLY A 198 -25.73 4.51 0.28
CA GLY A 198 -26.38 3.81 -0.82
C GLY A 198 -25.52 2.82 -1.61
N GLU A 199 -24.21 2.70 -1.28
CA GLU A 199 -23.31 1.74 -1.93
C GLU A 199 -23.05 0.54 -1.01
N THR A 200 -23.13 -0.67 -1.58
CA THR A 200 -22.82 -1.93 -0.86
C THR A 200 -21.54 -2.60 -1.36
N THR A 201 -21.17 -2.35 -2.60
CA THR A 201 -19.94 -2.86 -3.23
C THR A 201 -19.35 -1.80 -4.14
N SER A 202 -18.03 -1.80 -4.32
CA SER A 202 -17.34 -0.85 -5.18
C SER A 202 -17.05 -1.44 -6.55
N THR A 203 -17.27 -0.65 -7.59
CA THR A 203 -16.79 -0.95 -8.96
C THR A 203 -15.34 -0.49 -9.17
N ARG A 204 -14.75 0.21 -8.19
CA ARG A 204 -13.39 0.78 -8.24
C ARG A 204 -12.39 -0.01 -7.42
N ASP A 205 -12.78 -1.22 -6.98
CA ASP A 205 -11.98 -2.07 -6.12
C ASP A 205 -10.59 -2.37 -6.73
N GLN A 206 -9.55 -1.93 -6.02
CA GLN A 206 -8.15 -2.22 -6.31
C GLN A 206 -7.53 -3.13 -5.23
N MET A 207 -8.33 -3.60 -4.27
CA MET A 207 -7.89 -4.41 -3.14
C MET A 207 -8.12 -5.91 -3.35
N GLY A 208 -8.70 -6.30 -4.47
CA GLY A 208 -8.91 -7.70 -4.82
C GLY A 208 -7.63 -8.53 -4.68
N VAL A 209 -7.77 -9.76 -4.21
CA VAL A 209 -6.62 -10.68 -4.06
C VAL A 209 -6.28 -11.24 -5.43
N GLU A 210 -5.07 -10.98 -5.90
CA GLU A 210 -4.59 -11.50 -7.17
C GLU A 210 -4.17 -12.97 -7.05
N TYR A 211 -4.41 -13.75 -8.11
CA TYR A 211 -4.00 -15.16 -8.18
C TYR A 211 -2.50 -15.37 -7.90
N ARG A 212 -1.65 -14.42 -8.28
CA ARG A 212 -0.21 -14.44 -7.96
C ARG A 212 0.06 -14.43 -6.46
N GLU A 213 -0.68 -13.66 -5.67
CA GLU A 213 -0.50 -13.59 -4.21
C GLU A 213 -0.75 -14.96 -3.56
N PHE A 214 -1.62 -15.75 -4.18
CA PHE A 214 -1.92 -17.10 -3.73
C PHE A 214 -0.82 -18.09 -4.08
N ILE A 215 -0.32 -18.07 -5.33
CA ILE A 215 0.63 -19.08 -5.86
C ILE A 215 2.07 -18.81 -5.40
N GLU A 216 2.54 -17.56 -5.38
CA GLU A 216 3.94 -17.25 -5.07
C GLU A 216 4.40 -17.82 -3.71
N GLY A 217 3.52 -17.82 -2.72
CA GLY A 217 3.85 -18.46 -1.44
C GLY A 217 3.90 -20.00 -1.47
N TYR A 218 3.23 -20.64 -2.41
CA TYR A 218 3.29 -22.09 -2.60
C TYR A 218 4.57 -22.52 -3.34
N LEU A 219 4.91 -21.80 -4.40
CA LEU A 219 6.13 -22.05 -5.17
C LEU A 219 7.39 -21.82 -4.34
N ASN A 220 7.46 -20.74 -3.57
CA ASN A 220 8.58 -20.49 -2.67
C ASN A 220 8.75 -21.57 -1.61
N ARG A 221 7.66 -22.09 -1.05
CA ARG A 221 7.73 -23.22 -0.10
C ARG A 221 8.24 -24.50 -0.76
N GLN A 222 7.89 -24.77 -2.01
CA GLN A 222 8.38 -25.94 -2.73
C GLN A 222 9.87 -25.80 -3.09
N VAL A 223 10.30 -24.61 -3.52
CA VAL A 223 11.72 -24.34 -3.81
C VAL A 223 12.58 -24.48 -2.55
N ILE A 224 12.14 -23.88 -1.44
CA ILE A 224 12.84 -23.98 -0.15
C ILE A 224 12.89 -25.44 0.34
N ARG A 225 11.78 -26.19 0.24
CA ARG A 225 11.77 -27.61 0.59
C ARG A 225 12.75 -28.41 -0.26
N ARG A 226 12.78 -28.20 -1.58
CA ARG A 226 13.74 -28.90 -2.47
C ARG A 226 15.19 -28.56 -2.11
N GLN A 227 15.49 -27.32 -1.78
CA GLN A 227 16.83 -26.91 -1.35
C GLN A 227 17.24 -27.49 0.00
N LEU A 228 16.29 -27.58 0.96
CA LEU A 228 16.55 -28.12 2.30
C LEU A 228 16.63 -29.67 2.32
N THR A 229 15.94 -30.34 1.42
CA THR A 229 15.90 -31.83 1.40
C THR A 229 16.98 -32.45 0.54
N GLY A 230 17.77 -31.65 -0.19
CA GLY A 230 18.91 -32.18 -0.99
C GLY A 230 18.50 -33.15 -2.08
N VAL A 231 17.21 -33.30 -2.39
CA VAL A 231 16.74 -34.21 -3.43
C VAL A 231 16.82 -33.51 -4.77
N SER A 232 17.98 -33.53 -5.38
CA SER A 232 18.14 -33.33 -6.82
C SER A 232 17.75 -34.65 -7.50
N ASN A 233 16.52 -34.76 -7.94
CA ASN A 233 16.19 -35.76 -8.95
C ASN A 233 16.61 -35.18 -10.31
N PHE A 234 17.70 -35.70 -10.84
CA PHE A 234 18.04 -35.64 -12.27
C PHE A 234 17.12 -36.57 -13.03
#